data_abc8a3acbc9b22cc98c9f81fbbd83eac
#
_entry.id   abc8a3acbc9b22cc98c9f81fbbd83eac
#
_cell.length_a   1.000
_cell.length_b   1.000
_cell.length_c   1.000
_cell.angle_alpha   90.00
_cell.angle_beta   90.00
_cell.angle_gamma   90.00
#
_symmetry.space_group_name_H-M   'P 1'
#
loop_
_entity.id
_entity.type
_entity.pdbx_description
1 polymer ?
#
loop_
_entity_poly.entity_id
_entity_poly.type
_entity_poly.pdbx_seq_one_letter_code
_entity_poly.pdbx_strand_id
1 'polypeptide(L)'
;MNTQHVILGILHNQPCSGYEIKQYFEQYFSFFFDASFGTIYPTLAKMEKSGLLTKESVRQEGKPDKNVYTLTPEGSTEFNTYLMSPLEAEVFRSDFLMRLYFGELADEDTVAGWVRSELNRKELLYAELQRQMKQLGEQISPAQRLC
;
A
#
# COMPACT_ATOMS: atom_id res chain seq x y z
N MET A 1 0.71 12.10 -0.68
CA MET A 1 -0.08 10.86 -0.46
C MET A 1 0.18 10.30 0.93
N ASN A 2 -0.85 9.78 1.63
CA ASN A 2 -0.72 9.20 2.97
C ASN A 2 -1.66 8.00 3.15
N THR A 3 -1.55 7.29 4.28
CA THR A 3 -2.38 6.11 4.62
C THR A 3 -3.89 6.38 4.54
N GLN A 4 -4.35 7.58 4.88
CA GLN A 4 -5.76 7.97 4.79
C GLN A 4 -6.25 7.93 3.33
N HIS A 5 -5.48 8.50 2.38
CA HIS A 5 -5.88 8.51 0.96
C HIS A 5 -5.97 7.09 0.38
N VAL A 6 -5.07 6.19 0.78
CA VAL A 6 -5.14 4.78 0.34
C VAL A 6 -6.36 4.08 0.91
N ILE A 7 -6.68 4.27 2.20
CA ILE A 7 -7.88 3.71 2.84
C ILE A 7 -9.16 4.24 2.16
N LEU A 8 -9.24 5.54 1.87
CA LEU A 8 -10.38 6.12 1.16
C LEU A 8 -10.56 5.46 -0.21
N GLY A 9 -9.47 5.26 -0.95
CA GLY A 9 -9.50 4.58 -2.25
C GLY A 9 -9.97 3.12 -2.18
N ILE A 10 -9.53 2.36 -1.18
CA ILE A 10 -9.99 0.98 -0.96
C ILE A 10 -11.51 0.97 -0.68
N LEU A 11 -11.95 1.82 0.26
CA LEU A 11 -13.35 1.89 0.68
C LEU A 11 -14.28 2.51 -0.37
N HIS A 12 -13.73 3.21 -1.37
CA HIS A 12 -14.52 3.73 -2.50
C HIS A 12 -15.14 2.60 -3.33
N ASN A 13 -14.46 1.47 -3.43
CA ASN A 13 -14.95 0.31 -4.19
C ASN A 13 -16.00 -0.49 -3.41
N GLN A 14 -15.75 -0.75 -2.13
CA GLN A 14 -16.64 -1.54 -1.27
C GLN A 14 -16.32 -1.36 0.22
N PRO A 15 -17.30 -1.59 1.11
CA PRO A 15 -17.06 -1.69 2.55
C PRO A 15 -16.05 -2.81 2.87
N CYS A 16 -15.09 -2.54 3.76
CA CYS A 16 -14.06 -3.51 4.16
C CYS A 16 -13.83 -3.50 5.67
N SER A 17 -13.40 -4.63 6.21
CA SER A 17 -12.86 -4.69 7.57
C SER A 17 -11.43 -4.16 7.62
N GLY A 18 -10.97 -3.81 8.84
CA GLY A 18 -9.58 -3.41 9.05
C GLY A 18 -8.58 -4.48 8.62
N TYR A 19 -8.93 -5.76 8.73
CA TYR A 19 -8.10 -6.87 8.26
C TYR A 19 -8.03 -6.93 6.73
N GLU A 20 -9.16 -6.79 6.04
CA GLU A 20 -9.19 -6.75 4.57
C GLU A 20 -8.43 -5.54 4.03
N ILE A 21 -8.58 -4.36 4.66
CA ILE A 21 -7.78 -3.18 4.32
C ILE A 21 -6.28 -3.48 4.45
N LYS A 22 -5.86 -4.13 5.55
CA LYS A 22 -4.47 -4.56 5.74
C LYS A 22 -4.01 -5.48 4.60
N GLN A 23 -4.83 -6.46 4.20
CA GLN A 23 -4.51 -7.35 3.09
C GLN A 23 -4.35 -6.58 1.76
N TYR A 24 -5.19 -5.58 1.48
CA TYR A 24 -5.02 -4.71 0.31
C TYR A 24 -3.67 -3.98 0.32
N PHE A 25 -3.24 -3.45 1.47
CA PHE A 25 -1.92 -2.81 1.60
C PHE A 25 -0.79 -3.79 1.32
N GLU A 26 -0.85 -5.00 1.88
CA GLU A 26 0.17 -6.03 1.68
C GLU A 26 0.23 -6.50 0.23
N GLN A 27 -0.91 -6.70 -0.40
CA GLN A 27 -1.00 -7.35 -1.70
C GLN A 27 -0.78 -6.39 -2.87
N TYR A 28 -1.29 -5.14 -2.79
CA TYR A 28 -1.34 -4.26 -3.96
C TYR A 28 -0.48 -3.00 -3.82
N PHE A 29 -0.22 -2.53 -2.60
CA PHE A 29 0.44 -1.23 -2.41
C PHE A 29 1.84 -1.33 -1.82
N SER A 30 2.27 -2.50 -1.34
CA SER A 30 3.59 -2.71 -0.70
C SER A 30 4.79 -2.35 -1.57
N PHE A 31 4.62 -2.29 -2.89
CA PHE A 31 5.70 -2.02 -3.84
C PHE A 31 6.06 -0.53 -3.96
N PHE A 32 5.09 0.36 -3.71
CA PHE A 32 5.25 1.80 -3.90
C PHE A 32 4.74 2.64 -2.73
N PHE A 33 4.15 2.02 -1.73
CA PHE A 33 3.67 2.69 -0.54
C PHE A 33 4.11 1.94 0.72
N ASP A 34 5.06 2.55 1.44
CA ASP A 34 5.53 2.02 2.72
C ASP A 34 4.56 2.43 3.84
N ALA A 35 3.50 1.65 4.01
CA ALA A 35 2.60 1.78 5.14
C ALA A 35 3.08 0.90 6.29
N SER A 36 3.50 1.50 7.37
CA SER A 36 3.59 0.80 8.64
C SER A 36 2.21 0.27 9.00
N PHE A 37 2.04 -1.07 9.10
CA PHE A 37 0.76 -1.69 9.49
C PHE A 37 0.23 -1.17 10.82
N GLY A 38 1.11 -0.70 11.70
CA GLY A 38 0.73 -0.03 12.95
C GLY A 38 -0.05 1.28 12.76
N THR A 39 -0.02 1.88 11.57
CA THR A 39 -0.75 3.14 11.30
C THR A 39 -2.17 2.94 10.77
N ILE A 40 -2.54 1.76 10.27
CA ILE A 40 -3.85 1.50 9.67
C ILE A 40 -4.98 1.70 10.69
N TYR A 41 -4.95 1.00 11.81
CA TYR A 41 -6.01 1.07 12.83
C TYR A 41 -6.13 2.45 13.49
N PRO A 42 -5.04 3.12 13.89
CA PRO A 42 -5.10 4.51 14.35
C PRO A 42 -5.67 5.46 13.29
N THR A 43 -5.35 5.26 12.01
CA THR A 43 -5.89 6.08 10.92
C THR A 43 -7.40 5.84 10.74
N LEU A 44 -7.86 4.59 10.75
CA LEU A 44 -9.29 4.25 10.70
C LEU A 44 -10.08 4.90 11.83
N ALA A 45 -9.57 4.83 13.08
CA ALA A 45 -10.20 5.48 14.22
C ALA A 45 -10.26 7.02 14.08
N LYS A 46 -9.21 7.64 13.54
CA LYS A 46 -9.19 9.08 13.24
C LYS A 46 -10.20 9.44 12.16
N MET A 47 -10.28 8.66 11.09
CA MET A 47 -11.21 8.88 9.97
C MET A 47 -12.66 8.71 10.39
N GLU A 48 -12.98 7.72 11.22
CA GLU A 48 -14.29 7.52 11.84
C GLU A 48 -14.68 8.76 12.65
N LYS A 49 -13.78 9.23 13.52
CA LYS A 49 -13.99 10.42 14.36
C LYS A 49 -14.19 11.71 13.55
N SER A 50 -13.54 11.82 12.39
CA SER A 50 -13.68 12.98 11.50
C SER A 50 -14.84 12.85 10.50
N GLY A 51 -15.65 11.78 10.56
CA GLY A 51 -16.83 11.59 9.72
C GLY A 51 -16.53 11.16 8.28
N LEU A 52 -15.30 10.78 7.96
CA LEU A 52 -14.92 10.32 6.61
C LEU A 52 -15.36 8.88 6.33
N LEU A 53 -15.62 8.11 7.38
CA LEU A 53 -16.15 6.76 7.30
C LEU A 53 -17.04 6.44 8.51
N THR A 54 -17.90 5.44 8.35
CA THR A 54 -18.67 4.82 9.44
C THR A 54 -18.10 3.45 9.75
N LYS A 55 -18.31 2.99 10.99
CA LYS A 55 -17.94 1.67 11.47
C LYS A 55 -19.16 0.93 11.99
N GLU A 56 -19.35 -0.30 11.53
CA GLU A 56 -20.37 -1.22 11.99
C GLU A 56 -19.72 -2.50 12.53
N SER A 57 -20.19 -2.96 13.70
CA SER A 57 -19.75 -4.26 14.25
C SER A 57 -20.67 -5.35 13.76
N VAL A 58 -20.14 -6.27 12.96
CA VAL A 58 -20.88 -7.40 12.38
C VAL A 58 -20.56 -8.65 13.19
N ARG A 59 -21.60 -9.27 13.77
CA ARG A 59 -21.47 -10.55 14.46
C ARG A 59 -21.13 -11.68 13.50
N GLN A 60 -20.20 -12.53 13.91
CA GLN A 60 -19.83 -13.74 13.18
C GLN A 60 -20.08 -14.98 14.05
N GLU A 61 -20.76 -16.00 13.51
CA GLU A 61 -20.90 -17.28 14.22
C GLU A 61 -19.55 -17.96 14.39
N GLY A 62 -19.17 -18.26 15.65
CA GLY A 62 -17.94 -18.98 15.98
C GLY A 62 -16.63 -18.19 15.78
N LYS A 63 -16.69 -16.88 15.51
CA LYS A 63 -15.53 -15.99 15.37
C LYS A 63 -15.75 -14.67 16.11
N PRO A 64 -14.68 -13.92 16.45
CA PRO A 64 -14.82 -12.58 17.00
C PRO A 64 -15.61 -11.65 16.07
N ASP A 65 -16.34 -10.71 16.64
CA ASP A 65 -17.05 -9.67 15.88
C ASP A 65 -16.10 -8.93 14.95
N LYS A 66 -16.58 -8.65 13.73
CA LYS A 66 -15.82 -7.99 12.66
C LYS A 66 -16.26 -6.54 12.54
N ASN A 67 -15.35 -5.58 12.68
CA ASN A 67 -15.64 -4.18 12.38
C ASN A 67 -15.51 -3.95 10.88
N VAL A 68 -16.59 -3.54 10.23
CA VAL A 68 -16.67 -3.17 8.82
C VAL A 68 -16.74 -1.65 8.71
N TYR A 69 -15.94 -1.10 7.85
CA TYR A 69 -15.85 0.35 7.57
C TYR A 69 -16.47 0.66 6.23
N THR A 70 -17.27 1.72 6.18
CA THR A 70 -17.95 2.19 4.97
C THR A 70 -17.63 3.65 4.74
N LEU A 71 -17.31 4.01 3.51
CA LEU A 71 -17.03 5.39 3.09
C LEU A 71 -18.29 6.26 3.22
N THR A 72 -18.14 7.46 3.76
CA THR A 72 -19.20 8.47 3.78
C THR A 72 -19.16 9.35 2.51
N PRO A 73 -20.21 10.14 2.23
CA PRO A 73 -20.17 11.16 1.18
C PRO A 73 -19.02 12.16 1.36
N GLU A 74 -18.73 12.55 2.61
CA GLU A 74 -17.62 13.43 2.96
C GLU A 74 -16.27 12.77 2.66
N GLY A 75 -16.11 11.48 2.99
CA GLY A 75 -14.92 10.70 2.66
C GLY A 75 -14.71 10.55 1.16
N SER A 76 -15.80 10.36 0.40
CA SER A 76 -15.73 10.34 -1.08
C SER A 76 -15.30 11.68 -1.66
N THR A 77 -15.81 12.79 -1.13
CA THR A 77 -15.42 14.14 -1.54
C THR A 77 -13.93 14.40 -1.24
N GLU A 78 -13.46 14.03 -0.07
CA GLU A 78 -12.04 14.13 0.33
C GLU A 78 -11.13 13.34 -0.63
N PHE A 79 -11.52 12.10 -0.96
CA PHE A 79 -10.76 11.28 -1.91
C PHE A 79 -10.72 11.88 -3.31
N ASN A 80 -11.86 12.38 -3.82
CA ASN A 80 -11.90 13.05 -5.11
C ASN A 80 -11.04 14.33 -5.14
N THR A 81 -11.04 15.09 -4.05
CA THR A 81 -10.18 16.27 -3.91
C THR A 81 -8.70 15.89 -4.00
N TYR A 82 -8.31 14.81 -3.31
CA TYR A 82 -6.95 14.27 -3.41
C TYR A 82 -6.60 13.85 -4.86
N LEU A 83 -7.50 13.12 -5.55
CA LEU A 83 -7.24 12.66 -6.92
C LEU A 83 -7.07 13.82 -7.92
N MET A 84 -7.72 14.95 -7.67
CA MET A 84 -7.62 16.16 -8.52
C MET A 84 -6.48 17.09 -8.11
N SER A 85 -5.78 16.80 -7.01
CA SER A 85 -4.64 17.61 -6.56
C SER A 85 -3.41 17.37 -7.45
N PRO A 86 -2.48 18.34 -7.53
CA PRO A 86 -1.21 18.13 -8.22
C PRO A 86 -0.45 16.93 -7.65
N LEU A 87 0.26 16.21 -8.52
CA LEU A 87 1.12 15.11 -8.06
C LEU A 87 2.21 15.63 -7.11
N GLU A 88 2.41 14.95 -6.01
CA GLU A 88 3.54 15.20 -5.12
C GLU A 88 4.83 14.67 -5.77
N ALA A 89 5.95 15.35 -5.54
CA ALA A 89 7.25 14.87 -5.99
C ALA A 89 7.62 13.56 -5.28
N GLU A 90 8.10 12.59 -6.03
CA GLU A 90 8.60 11.35 -5.46
C GLU A 90 9.91 11.57 -4.70
N VAL A 91 10.02 10.98 -3.52
CA VAL A 91 11.26 10.95 -2.74
C VAL A 91 11.87 9.56 -2.86
N PHE A 92 12.90 9.46 -3.69
CA PHE A 92 13.64 8.21 -3.87
C PHE A 92 14.79 8.12 -2.86
N ARG A 93 14.81 7.04 -2.06
CA ARG A 93 15.89 6.72 -1.12
C ARG A 93 16.33 5.28 -1.34
N SER A 94 17.63 5.08 -1.54
CA SER A 94 18.20 3.76 -1.76
C SER A 94 19.48 3.60 -0.95
N ASP A 95 19.46 2.72 0.05
CA ASP A 95 20.66 2.33 0.82
C ASP A 95 21.69 1.67 -0.10
N PHE A 96 21.23 0.86 -1.06
CA PHE A 96 22.10 0.21 -2.05
C PHE A 96 22.89 1.25 -2.88
N LEU A 97 22.19 2.25 -3.46
CA LEU A 97 22.87 3.27 -4.26
C LEU A 97 23.78 4.16 -3.41
N MET A 98 23.39 4.45 -2.17
CA MET A 98 24.25 5.20 -1.24
C MET A 98 25.53 4.43 -0.93
N ARG A 99 25.44 3.14 -0.62
CA ARG A 99 26.62 2.29 -0.40
C ARG A 99 27.47 2.14 -1.65
N LEU A 100 26.82 1.94 -2.81
CA LEU A 100 27.53 1.82 -4.09
C LEU A 100 28.32 3.10 -4.44
N TYR A 101 27.74 4.27 -4.16
CA TYR A 101 28.41 5.55 -4.36
C TYR A 101 29.72 5.69 -3.55
N PHE A 102 29.74 5.14 -2.33
CA PHE A 102 30.93 5.09 -1.47
C PHE A 102 31.67 3.74 -1.53
N GLY A 103 31.41 2.93 -2.56
CA GLY A 103 31.94 1.58 -2.68
C GLY A 103 33.45 1.47 -2.75
N GLU A 104 34.15 2.52 -3.13
CA GLU A 104 35.64 2.58 -3.10
C GLU A 104 36.22 2.44 -1.70
N LEU A 105 35.42 2.64 -0.65
CA LEU A 105 35.80 2.49 0.76
C LEU A 105 35.63 1.04 1.28
N ALA A 106 35.10 0.14 0.45
CA ALA A 106 34.90 -1.27 0.77
C ALA A 106 35.74 -2.14 -0.17
N ASP A 107 35.94 -3.41 0.22
CA ASP A 107 36.59 -4.39 -0.64
C ASP A 107 35.65 -4.85 -1.77
N GLU A 108 36.24 -5.37 -2.85
CA GLU A 108 35.52 -5.79 -4.07
C GLU A 108 34.49 -6.90 -3.77
N ASP A 109 34.79 -7.82 -2.87
CA ASP A 109 33.88 -8.93 -2.52
C ASP A 109 32.64 -8.40 -1.81
N THR A 110 32.80 -7.42 -0.93
CA THR A 110 31.71 -6.73 -0.23
C THR A 110 30.82 -6.01 -1.24
N VAL A 111 31.38 -5.24 -2.16
CA VAL A 111 30.62 -4.51 -3.20
C VAL A 111 29.89 -5.50 -4.11
N ALA A 112 30.55 -6.56 -4.56
CA ALA A 112 29.94 -7.61 -5.36
C ALA A 112 28.80 -8.32 -4.60
N GLY A 113 28.93 -8.47 -3.28
CA GLY A 113 27.90 -9.00 -2.39
C GLY A 113 26.65 -8.10 -2.38
N TRP A 114 26.80 -6.78 -2.28
CA TRP A 114 25.67 -5.84 -2.35
C TRP A 114 24.94 -5.92 -3.69
N VAL A 115 25.68 -5.96 -4.79
CA VAL A 115 25.10 -6.05 -6.15
C VAL A 115 24.31 -7.35 -6.31
N ARG A 116 24.88 -8.49 -5.90
CA ARG A 116 24.19 -9.81 -5.95
C ARG A 116 22.91 -9.82 -5.11
N SER A 117 22.99 -9.27 -3.90
CA SER A 117 21.83 -9.20 -3.00
C SER A 117 20.70 -8.36 -3.59
N GLU A 118 21.05 -7.19 -4.17
CA GLU A 118 20.05 -6.32 -4.79
C GLU A 118 19.46 -6.95 -6.06
N LEU A 119 20.26 -7.63 -6.87
CA LEU A 119 19.80 -8.36 -8.06
C LEU A 119 18.79 -9.43 -7.65
N ASN A 120 19.12 -10.31 -6.72
CA ASN A 120 18.22 -11.34 -6.21
C ASN A 120 16.91 -10.74 -5.68
N ARG A 121 16.99 -9.63 -4.96
CA ARG A 121 15.80 -8.93 -4.44
C ARG A 121 14.90 -8.45 -5.57
N LYS A 122 15.48 -7.89 -6.64
CA LYS A 122 14.73 -7.41 -7.81
C LYS A 122 14.12 -8.55 -8.62
N GLU A 123 14.83 -9.67 -8.77
CA GLU A 123 14.32 -10.87 -9.45
C GLU A 123 13.13 -11.48 -8.71
N LEU A 124 13.18 -11.58 -7.37
CA LEU A 124 12.07 -12.05 -6.56
C LEU A 124 10.86 -11.12 -6.67
N LEU A 125 11.08 -9.81 -6.59
CA LEU A 125 10.02 -8.81 -6.77
C LEU A 125 9.38 -8.92 -8.14
N TYR A 126 10.17 -9.04 -9.21
CA TYR A 126 9.67 -9.19 -10.57
C TYR A 126 8.83 -10.44 -10.75
N ALA A 127 9.29 -11.57 -10.21
CA ALA A 127 8.54 -12.83 -10.26
C ALA A 127 7.19 -12.72 -9.51
N GLU A 128 7.17 -12.05 -8.37
CA GLU A 128 5.95 -11.81 -7.59
C GLU A 128 4.96 -10.91 -8.34
N LEU A 129 5.44 -9.80 -8.93
CA LEU A 129 4.60 -8.92 -9.75
C LEU A 129 4.00 -9.65 -10.96
N GLN A 130 4.80 -10.47 -11.65
CA GLN A 130 4.30 -11.30 -12.75
C GLN A 130 3.21 -12.28 -12.29
N ARG A 131 3.39 -12.90 -11.12
CA ARG A 131 2.40 -13.81 -10.54
C ARG A 131 1.09 -13.09 -10.24
N GLN A 132 1.17 -11.91 -9.64
CA GLN A 132 -0.01 -11.08 -9.30
C GLN A 132 -0.74 -10.61 -10.57
N MET A 133 -0.02 -10.15 -11.58
CA MET A 133 -0.62 -9.77 -12.88
C MET A 133 -1.39 -10.93 -13.52
N LYS A 134 -0.85 -12.15 -13.45
CA LYS A 134 -1.55 -13.34 -13.97
C LYS A 134 -2.80 -13.68 -13.17
N GLN A 135 -2.78 -13.51 -11.84
CA GLN A 135 -3.93 -13.78 -10.98
C GLN A 135 -5.04 -12.74 -11.15
N LEU A 136 -4.68 -11.47 -11.33
CA LEU A 136 -5.64 -10.38 -11.51
C LEU A 136 -6.33 -10.44 -12.90
N GLY A 137 -5.65 -10.95 -13.91
CA GLY A 137 -6.21 -11.17 -15.26
C GLY A 137 -6.90 -9.95 -15.84
N GLU A 138 -8.16 -10.14 -16.30
CA GLU A 138 -8.98 -9.06 -16.89
C GLU A 138 -9.73 -8.21 -15.85
N GLN A 139 -9.64 -8.53 -14.56
CA GLN A 139 -10.39 -7.86 -13.49
C GLN A 139 -9.84 -6.47 -13.13
N ILE A 140 -8.65 -6.12 -13.63
CA ILE A 140 -8.02 -4.83 -13.38
C ILE A 140 -8.35 -3.80 -14.46
N SER A 141 -8.59 -2.55 -14.04
CA SER A 141 -8.83 -1.44 -14.97
C SER A 141 -7.60 -1.14 -15.84
N PRO A 142 -7.77 -0.45 -16.99
CA PRO A 142 -6.61 -0.01 -17.80
C PRO A 142 -5.59 0.81 -17.02
N ALA A 143 -6.01 1.67 -16.09
CA ALA A 143 -5.12 2.45 -15.25
C ALA A 143 -4.31 1.57 -14.27
N GLN A 144 -4.95 0.55 -13.68
CA GLN A 144 -4.27 -0.40 -12.80
C GLN A 144 -3.24 -1.28 -13.52
N ARG A 145 -3.38 -1.47 -14.84
CA ARG A 145 -2.39 -2.21 -15.66
C ARG A 145 -1.10 -1.41 -15.90
N LEU A 146 -1.13 -0.09 -15.67
CA LEU A 146 0.04 0.78 -15.81
C LEU A 146 0.89 0.86 -14.54
N CYS A 147 0.34 0.44 -13.38
CA CYS A 147 1.07 0.36 -12.12
C CYS A 147 1.86 -0.94 -12.02
#